data_7b1ebb20bf4e93d51155489700033110
#
_entry.id   7b1ebb20bf4e93d51155489700033110
#
_cell.length_a   1.000
_cell.length_b   1.000
_cell.length_c   1.000
_cell.angle_alpha   90.00
_cell.angle_beta   90.00
_cell.angle_gamma   90.00
#
_symmetry.space_group_name_H-M   'P 1'
#
loop_
_entity.id
_entity.type
_entity.pdbx_description
1 polymer ?
#
loop_
_entity_poly.entity_id
_entity_poly.type
_entity_poly.pdbx_seq_one_letter_code
_entity_poly.pdbx_strand_id
1 'polypeptide(L)'
;MPTTFIFYYTNFAFRFLFLFLFGIISSENLICYFLRYTVSSNSVILGDITMDLSYQQLAEIIREKINSNEYVFGLALPSERELAKSFNVRRSLVRSAIEQLCTEGILKKYHGKGTYFMLKNIDFSSKHFKGMSELLKKAGYDPSSKILNTMTRKAGYKFSKIFDVSEDTEIFQVLRLRLGNEQPIAIENTYILHDSIPDIENIDFQIYSLYDLFRTNNIKIYDISHVFSTTKVHNTDARFLNLENDTSVIYVDVTSSLIDNQVVEYTEVIVRPEFSKYYTDGIFKNGIYQVNAQFVI
;
A
#
# COMPACT_ATOMS: atom_id res chain seq x y z
N MET A 1 -32.96 -20.68 25.26
CA MET A 1 -33.23 -20.76 23.82
C MET A 1 -31.94 -21.10 23.10
N PRO A 2 -31.64 -22.37 22.85
CA PRO A 2 -30.54 -22.74 21.95
C PRO A 2 -30.92 -23.79 20.88
N THR A 3 -32.17 -23.90 20.46
CA THR A 3 -32.63 -24.96 19.58
C THR A 3 -32.73 -24.55 18.11
N THR A 4 -32.62 -23.27 17.78
CA THR A 4 -32.78 -22.76 16.40
C THR A 4 -31.48 -22.81 15.59
N PHE A 5 -30.31 -22.85 16.24
CA PHE A 5 -29.02 -22.86 15.56
C PHE A 5 -28.61 -24.24 15.01
N ILE A 6 -29.04 -25.32 15.65
CA ILE A 6 -28.69 -26.69 15.24
C ILE A 6 -29.44 -27.12 13.96
N PHE A 7 -30.65 -26.60 13.72
CA PHE A 7 -31.46 -26.94 12.56
C PHE A 7 -30.94 -26.35 11.24
N TYR A 8 -30.22 -25.23 11.28
CA TYR A 8 -29.62 -24.63 10.08
C TYR A 8 -28.36 -25.37 9.63
N TYR A 9 -27.58 -25.93 10.54
CA TYR A 9 -26.35 -26.67 10.22
C TYR A 9 -26.59 -28.04 9.60
N THR A 10 -27.59 -28.75 10.04
CA THR A 10 -27.93 -30.08 9.52
C THR A 10 -28.49 -30.04 8.09
N ASN A 11 -29.26 -28.99 7.74
CA ASN A 11 -29.81 -28.83 6.40
C ASN A 11 -28.73 -28.43 5.37
N PHE A 12 -27.71 -27.72 5.78
CA PHE A 12 -26.65 -27.28 4.89
C PHE A 12 -25.65 -28.39 4.56
N ALA A 13 -25.24 -29.16 5.56
CA ALA A 13 -24.36 -30.35 5.37
C ALA A 13 -25.06 -31.43 4.51
N PHE A 14 -26.37 -31.64 4.68
CA PHE A 14 -27.16 -32.59 3.90
C PHE A 14 -27.32 -32.16 2.44
N ARG A 15 -27.47 -30.88 2.15
CA ARG A 15 -27.56 -30.37 0.77
C ARG A 15 -26.24 -30.51 0.01
N PHE A 16 -25.08 -30.32 0.69
CA PHE A 16 -23.78 -30.48 0.08
C PHE A 16 -23.38 -31.94 -0.12
N LEU A 17 -23.71 -32.81 0.84
CA LEU A 17 -23.51 -34.25 0.68
C LEU A 17 -24.34 -34.80 -0.51
N PHE A 18 -25.53 -34.25 -0.74
CA PHE A 18 -26.38 -34.57 -1.87
C PHE A 18 -25.76 -34.15 -3.21
N LEU A 19 -25.18 -32.95 -3.28
CA LEU A 19 -24.51 -32.43 -4.49
C LEU A 19 -23.22 -33.19 -4.82
N PHE A 20 -22.51 -33.69 -3.80
CA PHE A 20 -21.33 -34.56 -3.95
C PHE A 20 -21.71 -35.95 -4.45
N LEU A 21 -22.72 -36.57 -3.87
CA LEU A 21 -23.22 -37.90 -4.27
C LEU A 21 -23.80 -37.92 -5.68
N PHE A 22 -24.26 -36.79 -6.20
CA PHE A 22 -24.77 -36.67 -7.58
C PHE A 22 -23.72 -36.15 -8.58
N GLY A 23 -22.42 -36.09 -8.19
CA GLY A 23 -21.33 -35.76 -9.11
C GLY A 23 -21.34 -34.31 -9.62
N ILE A 24 -22.05 -33.39 -8.94
CA ILE A 24 -22.17 -31.97 -9.32
C ILE A 24 -20.98 -31.15 -8.78
N ILE A 25 -20.31 -31.62 -7.73
CA ILE A 25 -19.15 -30.97 -7.11
C ILE A 25 -18.01 -31.98 -6.92
N SER A 26 -16.79 -31.64 -7.34
CA SER A 26 -15.60 -32.47 -7.12
C SER A 26 -15.17 -32.47 -5.66
N SER A 27 -14.45 -33.54 -5.25
CA SER A 27 -13.91 -33.68 -3.88
C SER A 27 -12.99 -32.51 -3.46
N GLU A 28 -12.28 -31.92 -4.41
CA GLU A 28 -11.39 -30.78 -4.17
C GLU A 28 -12.16 -29.50 -3.84
N ASN A 29 -13.28 -29.26 -4.51
CA ASN A 29 -14.14 -28.13 -4.23
C ASN A 29 -14.90 -28.25 -2.90
N LEU A 30 -15.19 -29.47 -2.46
CA LEU A 30 -15.82 -29.73 -1.16
C LEU A 30 -14.87 -29.38 0.00
N ILE A 31 -13.59 -29.71 -0.14
CA ILE A 31 -12.55 -29.40 0.85
C ILE A 31 -12.32 -27.91 0.93
N CYS A 32 -12.24 -27.18 -0.19
CA CYS A 32 -12.12 -25.71 -0.21
C CYS A 32 -13.32 -25.02 0.43
N TYR A 33 -14.53 -25.54 0.22
CA TYR A 33 -15.74 -24.96 0.81
C TYR A 33 -15.84 -25.21 2.31
N PHE A 34 -15.42 -26.37 2.78
CA PHE A 34 -15.36 -26.69 4.21
C PHE A 34 -14.31 -25.83 4.93
N LEU A 35 -13.16 -25.60 4.32
CA LEU A 35 -12.11 -24.71 4.83
C LEU A 35 -12.60 -23.24 4.87
N ARG A 36 -13.38 -22.82 3.90
CA ARG A 36 -13.92 -21.47 3.84
C ARG A 36 -14.94 -21.16 4.96
N TYR A 37 -15.67 -22.18 5.42
CA TYR A 37 -16.69 -22.03 6.47
C TYR A 37 -16.15 -22.20 7.88
N THR A 38 -15.08 -22.99 8.07
CA THR A 38 -14.47 -23.23 9.38
C THR A 38 -13.52 -22.11 9.81
N VAL A 39 -13.02 -21.30 8.89
CA VAL A 39 -12.12 -20.17 9.17
C VAL A 39 -12.91 -18.90 9.62
N SER A 40 -14.22 -18.86 9.42
CA SER A 40 -15.06 -17.70 9.79
C SER A 40 -15.56 -17.68 11.24
N SER A 41 -15.29 -18.70 12.04
CA SER A 41 -15.69 -18.72 13.44
C SER A 41 -14.53 -19.17 14.33
N ASN A 42 -14.05 -18.25 15.16
CA ASN A 42 -13.14 -18.57 16.27
C ASN A 42 -13.71 -19.70 17.13
N SER A 43 -13.07 -20.88 17.11
CA SER A 43 -13.36 -22.09 17.84
C SER A 43 -14.30 -23.11 17.17
N VAL A 44 -13.71 -24.04 16.42
CA VAL A 44 -14.23 -25.39 16.30
C VAL A 44 -13.09 -26.35 16.68
N ILE A 45 -13.24 -26.97 17.82
CA ILE A 45 -12.44 -28.12 18.23
C ILE A 45 -12.92 -29.28 17.35
N LEU A 46 -12.19 -29.56 16.27
CA LEU A 46 -12.26 -30.84 15.58
C LEU A 46 -11.14 -31.70 16.17
N GLY A 47 -11.55 -32.78 16.82
CA GLY A 47 -10.64 -33.75 17.40
C GLY A 47 -9.60 -34.22 16.37
N ASP A 48 -8.39 -34.44 16.83
CA ASP A 48 -7.21 -35.12 16.28
C ASP A 48 -7.30 -35.69 14.87
N ILE A 49 -7.53 -34.81 13.87
CA ILE A 49 -7.17 -35.09 12.48
C ILE A 49 -6.05 -34.12 12.16
N THR A 50 -4.82 -34.52 12.38
CA THR A 50 -3.64 -33.87 11.81
C THR A 50 -3.67 -34.12 10.30
N MET A 51 -4.38 -33.30 9.54
CA MET A 51 -4.19 -33.26 8.09
C MET A 51 -2.78 -32.75 7.85
N ASP A 52 -1.92 -33.57 7.24
CA ASP A 52 -0.61 -33.13 6.76
C ASP A 52 -0.83 -32.12 5.64
N LEU A 53 -0.98 -30.85 6.02
CA LEU A 53 -1.08 -29.72 5.07
C LEU A 53 0.20 -29.71 4.23
N SER A 54 0.06 -29.72 2.91
CA SER A 54 1.18 -29.43 2.02
C SER A 54 1.49 -27.92 2.03
N TYR A 55 2.71 -27.55 1.65
CA TYR A 55 3.08 -26.12 1.57
C TYR A 55 2.29 -25.38 0.49
N GLN A 56 1.84 -26.07 -0.58
CA GLN A 56 0.97 -25.48 -1.60
C GLN A 56 -0.41 -25.10 -1.04
N GLN A 57 -1.01 -26.00 -0.25
CA GLN A 57 -2.29 -25.73 0.42
C GLN A 57 -2.17 -24.59 1.41
N LEU A 58 -1.08 -24.53 2.17
CA LEU A 58 -0.83 -23.42 3.09
C LEU A 58 -0.61 -22.09 2.34
N ALA A 59 0.09 -22.11 1.19
CA ALA A 59 0.25 -20.95 0.35
C ALA A 59 -1.11 -20.43 -0.17
N GLU A 60 -2.02 -21.35 -0.53
CA GLU A 60 -3.37 -20.97 -0.97
C GLU A 60 -4.18 -20.35 0.17
N ILE A 61 -4.14 -20.92 1.37
CA ILE A 61 -4.79 -20.34 2.56
C ILE A 61 -4.26 -18.92 2.86
N ILE A 62 -2.94 -18.71 2.79
CA ILE A 62 -2.34 -17.38 2.98
C ILE A 62 -2.84 -16.41 1.88
N ARG A 63 -2.93 -16.86 0.63
CA ARG A 63 -3.45 -16.07 -0.49
C ARG A 63 -4.90 -15.66 -0.27
N GLU A 64 -5.75 -16.58 0.21
CA GLU A 64 -7.14 -16.29 0.53
C GLU A 64 -7.28 -15.27 1.66
N LYS A 65 -6.43 -15.35 2.70
CA LYS A 65 -6.39 -14.37 3.79
C LYS A 65 -5.95 -12.97 3.33
N ILE A 66 -5.06 -12.90 2.36
CA ILE A 66 -4.70 -11.64 1.69
C ILE A 66 -5.91 -11.10 0.91
N ASN A 67 -6.57 -11.94 0.11
CA ASN A 67 -7.71 -11.52 -0.71
C ASN A 67 -8.94 -11.12 0.10
N SER A 68 -9.11 -11.67 1.30
CA SER A 68 -10.17 -11.33 2.24
C SER A 68 -9.86 -10.12 3.14
N ASN A 69 -8.72 -9.45 2.93
CA ASN A 69 -8.20 -8.37 3.77
C ASN A 69 -7.99 -8.74 5.25
N GLU A 70 -7.85 -10.02 5.57
CA GLU A 70 -7.46 -10.44 6.93
C GLU A 70 -6.00 -10.05 7.21
N TYR A 71 -5.14 -10.08 6.17
CA TYR A 71 -3.83 -9.45 6.19
C TYR A 71 -3.92 -8.10 5.46
N VAL A 72 -3.69 -7.03 6.21
CA VAL A 72 -3.87 -5.65 5.72
C VAL A 72 -2.68 -5.25 4.85
N PHE A 73 -2.97 -4.65 3.67
CA PHE A 73 -1.92 -4.07 2.83
C PHE A 73 -1.23 -2.92 3.57
N GLY A 74 0.08 -2.88 3.49
CA GLY A 74 0.88 -1.90 4.21
C GLY A 74 1.52 -2.45 5.48
N LEU A 75 0.97 -3.51 6.06
CA LEU A 75 1.50 -4.15 7.27
C LEU A 75 2.32 -5.40 6.93
N ALA A 76 3.28 -5.71 7.80
CA ALA A 76 4.01 -6.98 7.70
C ALA A 76 3.07 -8.15 8.01
N LEU A 77 3.19 -9.24 7.28
CA LEU A 77 2.57 -10.50 7.67
C LEU A 77 3.11 -10.95 9.04
N PRO A 78 2.31 -11.70 9.81
CA PRO A 78 2.82 -12.35 11.01
C PRO A 78 4.10 -13.15 10.70
N SER A 79 5.02 -13.20 11.64
CA SER A 79 6.29 -13.92 11.45
C SER A 79 6.07 -15.41 11.14
N GLU A 80 7.05 -16.06 10.51
CA GLU A 80 7.00 -17.51 10.24
C GLU A 80 6.68 -18.33 11.50
N ARG A 81 7.10 -17.85 12.68
CA ARG A 81 6.84 -18.51 13.97
C ARG A 81 5.38 -18.33 14.40
N GLU A 82 4.83 -17.15 14.24
CA GLU A 82 3.42 -16.87 14.58
C GLU A 82 2.48 -17.57 13.62
N LEU A 83 2.77 -17.56 12.31
CA LEU A 83 2.02 -18.34 11.32
C LEU A 83 2.07 -19.85 11.61
N ALA A 84 3.25 -20.38 11.96
CA ALA A 84 3.36 -21.79 12.32
C ALA A 84 2.50 -22.15 13.54
N LYS A 85 2.42 -21.25 14.53
CA LYS A 85 1.56 -21.41 15.70
C LYS A 85 0.08 -21.31 15.34
N SER A 86 -0.32 -20.31 14.55
CA SER A 86 -1.73 -20.06 14.19
C SER A 86 -2.32 -21.17 13.32
N PHE A 87 -1.52 -21.75 12.40
CA PHE A 87 -1.94 -22.86 11.55
C PHE A 87 -1.66 -24.23 12.14
N ASN A 88 -1.05 -24.31 13.33
CA ASN A 88 -0.63 -25.54 13.99
C ASN A 88 0.23 -26.45 13.07
N VAL A 89 1.21 -25.86 12.39
CA VAL A 89 2.10 -26.55 11.44
C VAL A 89 3.57 -26.30 11.76
N ARG A 90 4.46 -27.09 11.14
CA ARG A 90 5.90 -26.89 11.29
C ARG A 90 6.34 -25.59 10.61
N ARG A 91 7.27 -24.86 11.23
CA ARG A 91 7.84 -23.63 10.69
C ARG A 91 8.47 -23.79 9.30
N SER A 92 9.06 -24.96 9.01
CA SER A 92 9.61 -25.28 7.69
C SER A 92 8.53 -25.26 6.59
N LEU A 93 7.33 -25.76 6.90
CA LEU A 93 6.20 -25.74 5.97
C LEU A 93 5.75 -24.30 5.66
N VAL A 94 5.65 -23.44 6.69
CA VAL A 94 5.34 -22.01 6.52
C VAL A 94 6.40 -21.35 5.64
N ARG A 95 7.69 -21.64 5.88
CA ARG A 95 8.77 -21.06 5.08
C ARG A 95 8.65 -21.43 3.61
N SER A 96 8.39 -22.70 3.29
CA SER A 96 8.20 -23.15 1.90
C SER A 96 6.98 -22.52 1.25
N ALA A 97 5.86 -22.36 1.98
CA ALA A 97 4.68 -21.67 1.49
C ALA A 97 4.96 -20.17 1.18
N ILE A 98 5.65 -19.48 2.08
CA ILE A 98 6.07 -18.10 1.87
C ILE A 98 7.05 -17.98 0.69
N GLU A 99 8.01 -18.90 0.54
CA GLU A 99 8.95 -18.92 -0.57
C GLU A 99 8.24 -19.11 -1.91
N GLN A 100 7.23 -19.99 -1.98
CA GLN A 100 6.39 -20.12 -3.16
C GLN A 100 5.70 -18.79 -3.50
N LEU A 101 5.03 -18.16 -2.54
CA LEU A 101 4.34 -16.89 -2.76
C LEU A 101 5.31 -15.73 -3.13
N CYS A 102 6.55 -15.78 -2.63
CA CYS A 102 7.60 -14.86 -3.07
C CYS A 102 8.01 -15.09 -4.53
N THR A 103 8.15 -16.36 -4.94
CA THR A 103 8.46 -16.70 -6.35
C THR A 103 7.34 -16.27 -7.29
N GLU A 104 6.10 -16.32 -6.85
CA GLU A 104 4.94 -15.84 -7.59
C GLU A 104 4.80 -14.30 -7.60
N GLY A 105 5.66 -13.58 -6.86
CA GLY A 105 5.63 -12.13 -6.72
C GLY A 105 4.46 -11.60 -5.87
N ILE A 106 3.75 -12.46 -5.16
CA ILE A 106 2.67 -12.09 -4.24
C ILE A 106 3.23 -11.56 -2.94
N LEU A 107 4.30 -12.18 -2.44
CA LEU A 107 5.01 -11.75 -1.24
C LEU A 107 6.42 -11.26 -1.57
N LYS A 108 6.97 -10.42 -0.70
CA LYS A 108 8.37 -10.01 -0.72
C LYS A 108 8.92 -9.97 0.71
N LYS A 109 10.09 -10.59 0.89
CA LYS A 109 10.82 -10.53 2.16
C LYS A 109 11.74 -9.32 2.17
N TYR A 110 11.71 -8.55 3.25
CA TYR A 110 12.63 -7.45 3.51
C TYR A 110 13.47 -7.80 4.74
N HIS A 111 14.79 -7.80 4.56
CA HIS A 111 15.72 -8.18 5.62
C HIS A 111 15.53 -7.29 6.86
N GLY A 112 15.37 -7.92 8.04
CA GLY A 112 15.15 -7.21 9.30
C GLY A 112 13.76 -6.56 9.48
N LYS A 113 12.91 -6.53 8.46
CA LYS A 113 11.60 -5.89 8.51
C LYS A 113 10.42 -6.86 8.48
N GLY A 114 10.56 -8.01 7.81
CA GLY A 114 9.49 -9.01 7.72
C GLY A 114 9.11 -9.37 6.28
N THR A 115 7.94 -9.99 6.16
CA THR A 115 7.35 -10.40 4.87
C THR A 115 6.12 -9.55 4.61
N TYR A 116 6.02 -9.00 3.41
CA TYR A 116 4.94 -8.10 2.99
C TYR A 116 4.30 -8.62 1.71
N PHE A 117 2.99 -8.44 1.55
CA PHE A 117 2.38 -8.76 0.28
C PHE A 117 2.45 -7.57 -0.68
N MET A 118 2.65 -7.90 -1.95
CA MET A 118 2.84 -6.92 -3.02
C MET A 118 1.60 -6.90 -3.90
N LEU A 119 1.18 -5.73 -4.35
CA LEU A 119 0.17 -5.65 -5.39
C LEU A 119 0.76 -6.25 -6.67
N LYS A 120 0.13 -7.30 -7.20
CA LYS A 120 0.42 -7.73 -8.57
C LYS A 120 0.19 -6.53 -9.48
N ASN A 121 1.14 -6.29 -10.41
CA ASN A 121 1.04 -5.22 -11.41
C ASN A 121 -0.38 -5.16 -11.97
N ILE A 122 -1.22 -4.34 -11.38
CA ILE A 122 -2.50 -3.98 -11.98
C ILE A 122 -2.11 -3.05 -13.11
N ASP A 123 -2.51 -3.42 -14.31
CA ASP A 123 -2.25 -2.71 -15.54
C ASP A 123 -2.55 -1.21 -15.35
N PHE A 124 -1.48 -0.39 -15.34
CA PHE A 124 -1.56 1.05 -15.12
C PHE A 124 -2.11 1.74 -16.37
N SER A 125 -3.34 1.41 -16.76
CA SER A 125 -4.03 2.08 -17.86
C SER A 125 -4.51 3.50 -17.51
N SER A 126 -4.37 3.94 -16.26
CA SER A 126 -4.55 5.35 -15.91
C SER A 126 -3.31 6.13 -16.34
N LYS A 127 -3.41 6.82 -17.44
CA LYS A 127 -2.33 7.54 -18.15
C LYS A 127 -1.67 8.68 -17.35
N HIS A 128 -2.00 8.93 -16.07
CA HIS A 128 -1.80 10.24 -15.51
C HIS A 128 -1.05 10.35 -14.17
N PHE A 129 -0.89 9.31 -13.34
CA PHE A 129 -0.32 9.56 -12.01
C PHE A 129 0.80 8.61 -11.63
N LYS A 130 1.99 9.19 -11.53
CA LYS A 130 3.23 8.49 -11.19
C LYS A 130 3.84 9.14 -9.95
N GLY A 131 3.82 8.41 -8.85
CA GLY A 131 4.55 8.85 -7.67
C GLY A 131 6.07 8.90 -7.93
N MET A 132 6.81 9.57 -7.06
CA MET A 132 8.27 9.76 -7.16
C MET A 132 9.03 8.46 -7.47
N SER A 133 8.63 7.34 -6.86
CA SER A 133 9.27 6.03 -7.11
C SER A 133 9.19 5.59 -8.59
N GLU A 134 8.07 5.85 -9.24
CA GLU A 134 7.90 5.50 -10.66
C GLU A 134 8.65 6.46 -11.56
N LEU A 135 8.68 7.74 -11.22
CA LEU A 135 9.47 8.74 -11.94
C LEU A 135 10.96 8.39 -11.91
N LEU A 136 11.49 8.05 -10.72
CA LEU A 136 12.86 7.62 -10.55
C LEU A 136 13.20 6.35 -11.34
N LYS A 137 12.35 5.33 -11.32
CA LYS A 137 12.53 4.11 -12.12
C LYS A 137 12.59 4.41 -13.61
N LYS A 138 11.74 5.30 -14.12
CA LYS A 138 11.75 5.72 -15.53
C LYS A 138 13.02 6.49 -15.91
N ALA A 139 13.56 7.25 -14.97
CA ALA A 139 14.83 7.93 -15.12
C ALA A 139 16.06 6.99 -14.99
N GLY A 140 15.83 5.68 -14.74
CA GLY A 140 16.90 4.69 -14.62
C GLY A 140 17.52 4.56 -13.23
N TYR A 141 16.89 5.15 -12.20
CA TYR A 141 17.35 5.03 -10.82
C TYR A 141 16.66 3.86 -10.12
N ASP A 142 17.36 3.25 -9.16
CA ASP A 142 16.76 2.34 -8.18
C ASP A 142 16.22 3.16 -7.00
N PRO A 143 14.88 3.32 -6.88
CA PRO A 143 14.30 4.20 -5.86
C PRO A 143 14.23 3.51 -4.51
N SER A 144 14.62 4.24 -3.48
CA SER A 144 14.39 3.86 -2.09
C SER A 144 13.97 5.08 -1.26
N SER A 145 13.55 4.83 -0.01
CA SER A 145 13.15 5.90 0.90
C SER A 145 13.68 5.63 2.30
N LYS A 146 14.06 6.70 2.98
CA LYS A 146 14.35 6.68 4.40
C LYS A 146 13.31 7.53 5.13
N ILE A 147 12.58 6.95 6.08
CA ILE A 147 11.68 7.70 6.94
C ILE A 147 12.52 8.57 7.89
N LEU A 148 12.26 9.86 7.87
CA LEU A 148 12.88 10.82 8.76
C LEU A 148 12.01 11.06 9.99
N ASN A 149 10.70 11.14 9.80
CA ASN A 149 9.72 11.29 10.87
C ASN A 149 8.32 10.85 10.41
N THR A 150 7.51 10.37 11.36
CA THR A 150 6.05 10.19 11.20
C THR A 150 5.36 10.72 12.45
N MET A 151 4.20 11.35 12.29
CA MET A 151 3.40 11.82 13.41
C MET A 151 1.94 12.04 13.04
N THR A 152 1.06 11.78 13.99
CA THR A 152 -0.34 12.21 13.94
C THR A 152 -0.47 13.55 14.70
N ARG A 153 -1.18 14.50 14.11
CA ARG A 153 -1.40 15.84 14.69
C ARG A 153 -2.72 16.43 14.23
N LYS A 154 -3.21 17.45 14.92
CA LYS A 154 -4.34 18.24 14.46
C LYS A 154 -4.00 19.03 13.20
N ALA A 155 -4.97 19.20 12.31
CA ALA A 155 -4.83 19.96 11.07
C ALA A 155 -4.40 21.42 11.33
N GLY A 156 -4.99 22.06 12.33
CA GLY A 156 -4.78 23.48 12.58
C GLY A 156 -5.23 24.34 11.41
N TYR A 157 -4.91 25.61 11.42
CA TYR A 157 -5.40 26.56 10.41
C TYR A 157 -4.97 26.21 8.98
N LYS A 158 -3.67 25.89 8.75
CA LYS A 158 -3.15 25.63 7.40
C LYS A 158 -3.85 24.44 6.73
N PHE A 159 -3.82 23.30 7.41
CA PHE A 159 -4.29 22.05 6.81
C PHE A 159 -5.82 21.93 6.82
N SER A 160 -6.52 22.62 7.76
CA SER A 160 -7.97 22.70 7.70
C SER A 160 -8.47 23.39 6.44
N LYS A 161 -7.72 24.40 5.94
CA LYS A 161 -8.03 25.08 4.68
C LYS A 161 -7.68 24.24 3.44
N ILE A 162 -6.59 23.48 3.50
CA ILE A 162 -6.15 22.63 2.38
C ILE A 162 -7.11 21.44 2.20
N PHE A 163 -7.48 20.76 3.30
CA PHE A 163 -8.31 19.56 3.26
C PHE A 163 -9.81 19.83 3.37
N ASP A 164 -10.21 21.09 3.59
CA ASP A 164 -11.60 21.52 3.87
C ASP A 164 -12.22 20.74 5.06
N VAL A 165 -11.52 20.74 6.19
CA VAL A 165 -11.92 20.05 7.43
C VAL A 165 -11.81 20.97 8.65
N SER A 166 -12.25 20.50 9.82
CA SER A 166 -12.05 21.18 11.09
C SER A 166 -10.56 21.30 11.44
N GLU A 167 -10.19 22.37 12.14
CA GLU A 167 -8.82 22.51 12.69
C GLU A 167 -8.46 21.42 13.69
N ASP A 168 -9.45 20.78 14.31
CA ASP A 168 -9.29 19.68 15.25
C ASP A 168 -9.18 18.30 14.57
N THR A 169 -9.44 18.22 13.25
CA THR A 169 -9.31 16.96 12.49
C THR A 169 -7.88 16.45 12.55
N GLU A 170 -7.71 15.16 12.79
CA GLU A 170 -6.39 14.54 12.79
C GLU A 170 -5.89 14.32 11.37
N ILE A 171 -4.62 14.69 11.17
CA ILE A 171 -3.86 14.43 9.95
C ILE A 171 -2.62 13.61 10.31
N PHE A 172 -2.25 12.72 9.41
CA PHE A 172 -1.01 11.97 9.48
C PHE A 172 0.05 12.63 8.60
N GLN A 173 1.23 12.85 9.17
CA GLN A 173 2.40 13.40 8.49
C GLN A 173 3.46 12.33 8.34
N VAL A 174 4.03 12.21 7.16
CA VAL A 174 5.22 11.40 6.91
C VAL A 174 6.28 12.22 6.18
N LEU A 175 7.43 12.38 6.83
CA LEU A 175 8.62 13.03 6.28
C LEU A 175 9.61 11.98 5.80
N ARG A 176 9.96 12.01 4.50
CA ARG A 176 10.82 11.02 3.86
C ARG A 176 11.98 11.69 3.11
N LEU A 177 13.14 11.07 3.21
CA LEU A 177 14.24 11.31 2.27
C LEU A 177 14.09 10.31 1.11
N ARG A 178 13.96 10.82 -0.10
CA ARG A 178 13.88 10.02 -1.32
C ARG A 178 15.28 9.82 -1.89
N LEU A 179 15.59 8.57 -2.22
CA LEU A 179 16.89 8.17 -2.73
C LEU A 179 16.74 7.55 -4.11
N GLY A 180 17.74 7.75 -4.96
CA GLY A 180 17.91 7.03 -6.22
C GLY A 180 19.34 6.50 -6.28
N ASN A 181 19.53 5.19 -6.44
CA ASN A 181 20.84 4.55 -6.34
C ASN A 181 21.59 4.95 -5.05
N GLU A 182 20.85 4.95 -3.92
CA GLU A 182 21.33 5.33 -2.58
C GLU A 182 21.71 6.83 -2.41
N GLN A 183 21.62 7.64 -3.47
CA GLN A 183 21.89 9.08 -3.39
C GLN A 183 20.63 9.87 -3.02
N PRO A 184 20.73 10.88 -2.14
CA PRO A 184 19.63 11.79 -1.84
C PRO A 184 19.16 12.53 -3.09
N ILE A 185 17.85 12.53 -3.33
CA ILE A 185 17.22 13.22 -4.46
C ILE A 185 16.26 14.29 -3.99
N ALA A 186 15.38 13.94 -3.04
CA ALA A 186 14.35 14.85 -2.56
C ALA A 186 13.99 14.58 -1.10
N ILE A 187 13.45 15.60 -0.44
CA ILE A 187 12.71 15.48 0.82
C ILE A 187 11.23 15.63 0.49
N GLU A 188 10.42 14.67 0.89
CA GLU A 188 8.97 14.71 0.80
C GLU A 188 8.35 14.82 2.18
N ASN A 189 7.51 15.81 2.39
CA ASN A 189 6.73 16.01 3.61
C ASN A 189 5.25 15.88 3.26
N THR A 190 4.71 14.71 3.41
CA THR A 190 3.35 14.33 2.98
C THR A 190 2.38 14.40 4.14
N TYR A 191 1.21 14.95 3.89
CA TYR A 191 0.09 15.06 4.82
C TYR A 191 -1.15 14.43 4.20
N ILE A 192 -1.86 13.62 4.97
CA ILE A 192 -3.12 12.98 4.59
C ILE A 192 -4.07 13.00 5.78
N LEU A 193 -5.37 12.87 5.53
CA LEU A 193 -6.34 12.70 6.60
C LEU A 193 -6.10 11.36 7.29
N HIS A 194 -5.95 11.39 8.63
CA HIS A 194 -5.58 10.21 9.43
C HIS A 194 -6.53 9.03 9.18
N ASP A 195 -7.83 9.28 9.21
CA ASP A 195 -8.86 8.24 9.10
C ASP A 195 -9.08 7.72 7.68
N SER A 196 -8.36 8.27 6.69
CA SER A 196 -8.50 7.82 5.29
C SER A 196 -7.85 6.46 5.03
N ILE A 197 -6.87 6.08 5.85
CA ILE A 197 -6.15 4.81 5.72
C ILE A 197 -6.12 4.12 7.09
N PRO A 198 -6.71 2.92 7.22
CA PRO A 198 -6.67 2.17 8.47
C PRO A 198 -5.23 1.85 8.92
N ASP A 199 -4.98 1.91 10.22
CA ASP A 199 -3.68 1.58 10.85
C ASP A 199 -2.48 2.31 10.24
N ILE A 200 -2.67 3.54 9.79
CA ILE A 200 -1.68 4.32 9.03
C ILE A 200 -0.35 4.47 9.77
N GLU A 201 -0.36 4.53 11.10
CA GLU A 201 0.84 4.64 11.94
C GLU A 201 1.75 3.41 11.86
N ASN A 202 1.17 2.25 11.53
CA ASN A 202 1.89 0.97 11.48
C ASN A 202 2.39 0.64 10.07
N ILE A 203 2.05 1.46 9.08
CA ILE A 203 2.45 1.24 7.69
C ILE A 203 3.93 1.58 7.47
N ASP A 204 4.67 0.67 6.83
CA ASP A 204 6.07 0.94 6.44
C ASP A 204 6.13 1.72 5.10
N PHE A 205 6.15 3.05 5.19
CA PHE A 205 6.28 3.94 4.03
C PHE A 205 7.65 3.89 3.32
N GLN A 206 8.60 3.08 3.78
CA GLN A 206 9.80 2.77 3.01
C GLN A 206 9.54 1.69 1.95
N ILE A 207 8.54 0.84 2.20
CA ILE A 207 8.18 -0.29 1.35
C ILE A 207 7.06 0.09 0.39
N TYR A 208 6.06 0.81 0.89
CA TYR A 208 4.85 1.13 0.13
C TYR A 208 4.82 2.57 -0.34
N SER A 209 4.33 2.74 -1.56
CA SER A 209 3.95 4.05 -2.09
C SER A 209 2.61 4.49 -1.51
N LEU A 210 2.45 5.78 -1.23
CA LEU A 210 1.16 6.34 -0.81
C LEU A 210 0.04 6.05 -1.81
N TYR A 211 0.33 6.13 -3.12
CA TYR A 211 -0.66 5.85 -4.17
C TYR A 211 -1.07 4.37 -4.24
N ASP A 212 -0.21 3.44 -3.81
CA ASP A 212 -0.58 2.04 -3.65
C ASP A 212 -1.57 1.87 -2.49
N LEU A 213 -1.35 2.58 -1.38
CA LEU A 213 -2.26 2.60 -0.24
C LEU A 213 -3.61 3.23 -0.59
N PHE A 214 -3.63 4.33 -1.32
CA PHE A 214 -4.87 4.93 -1.80
C PHE A 214 -5.68 3.94 -2.64
N ARG A 215 -5.02 3.22 -3.54
CA ARG A 215 -5.65 2.21 -4.41
C ARG A 215 -6.27 1.06 -3.62
N THR A 216 -5.54 0.53 -2.65
CA THR A 216 -6.02 -0.60 -1.82
C THR A 216 -7.15 -0.20 -0.89
N ASN A 217 -7.22 1.07 -0.49
CA ASN A 217 -8.29 1.62 0.32
C ASN A 217 -9.42 2.26 -0.53
N ASN A 218 -9.48 1.96 -1.85
CA ASN A 218 -10.48 2.48 -2.79
C ASN A 218 -10.53 4.02 -2.90
N ILE A 219 -9.46 4.71 -2.53
CA ILE A 219 -9.30 6.15 -2.70
C ILE A 219 -8.85 6.40 -4.14
N LYS A 220 -9.78 6.83 -4.98
CA LYS A 220 -9.55 7.05 -6.42
C LYS A 220 -9.17 8.51 -6.67
N ILE A 221 -7.88 8.76 -6.82
CA ILE A 221 -7.39 10.08 -7.21
C ILE A 221 -7.91 10.43 -8.60
N TYR A 222 -8.53 11.59 -8.71
CA TYR A 222 -9.06 12.13 -9.97
C TYR A 222 -8.14 13.19 -10.57
N ASP A 223 -7.61 14.09 -9.74
CA ASP A 223 -6.73 15.16 -10.18
C ASP A 223 -5.50 15.28 -9.27
N ILE A 224 -4.36 15.65 -9.84
CA ILE A 224 -3.16 16.03 -9.10
C ILE A 224 -2.64 17.36 -9.65
N SER A 225 -2.56 18.34 -8.77
CA SER A 225 -1.99 19.64 -9.05
C SER A 225 -0.55 19.72 -8.55
N HIS A 226 0.34 20.32 -9.33
CA HIS A 226 1.71 20.61 -8.95
C HIS A 226 1.97 22.10 -9.09
N VAL A 227 2.41 22.73 -8.01
CA VAL A 227 2.83 24.14 -8.02
C VAL A 227 4.34 24.19 -7.78
N PHE A 228 5.08 24.64 -8.78
CA PHE A 228 6.53 24.71 -8.75
C PHE A 228 6.99 26.10 -8.32
N SER A 229 7.96 26.13 -7.44
CA SER A 229 8.66 27.34 -7.02
C SER A 229 10.14 27.04 -6.75
N THR A 230 10.89 28.04 -6.38
CA THR A 230 12.29 27.89 -5.96
C THR A 230 12.44 28.38 -4.54
N THR A 231 13.27 27.68 -3.76
CA THR A 231 13.62 28.09 -2.41
C THR A 231 15.10 27.81 -2.16
N LYS A 232 15.59 28.18 -0.98
CA LYS A 232 16.92 27.83 -0.52
C LYS A 232 16.83 26.84 0.61
N VAL A 233 17.70 25.84 0.60
CA VAL A 233 17.80 24.89 1.70
C VAL A 233 18.74 25.39 2.79
N HIS A 234 18.40 25.04 4.03
CA HIS A 234 19.17 25.41 5.21
C HIS A 234 19.25 24.25 6.20
N ASN A 235 20.26 24.28 7.04
CA ASN A 235 20.39 23.43 8.22
C ASN A 235 20.18 21.93 7.96
N THR A 236 19.10 21.38 8.51
CA THR A 236 18.79 19.95 8.48
C THR A 236 18.46 19.45 7.07
N ASP A 237 17.71 20.22 6.30
CA ASP A 237 17.31 19.85 4.94
C ASP A 237 18.52 19.86 4.00
N ALA A 238 19.38 20.86 4.11
CA ALA A 238 20.64 20.91 3.36
C ALA A 238 21.51 19.68 3.66
N ARG A 239 21.63 19.28 4.95
CA ARG A 239 22.38 18.07 5.34
C ARG A 239 21.76 16.78 4.81
N PHE A 240 20.44 16.63 4.88
CA PHE A 240 19.77 15.44 4.34
C PHE A 240 19.96 15.31 2.84
N LEU A 241 19.96 16.42 2.13
CA LEU A 241 20.16 16.45 0.68
C LEU A 241 21.63 16.44 0.25
N ASN A 242 22.59 16.40 1.17
CA ASN A 242 24.02 16.56 0.90
C ASN A 242 24.31 17.83 0.07
N LEU A 243 23.70 18.95 0.46
CA LEU A 243 23.87 20.27 -0.14
C LEU A 243 24.47 21.25 0.86
N GLU A 244 25.08 22.31 0.35
CA GLU A 244 25.49 23.44 1.16
C GLU A 244 24.28 24.29 1.57
N ASN A 245 24.37 25.00 2.70
CA ASN A 245 23.37 25.98 3.07
C ASN A 245 23.22 27.03 1.96
N ASP A 246 22.04 27.60 1.84
CA ASP A 246 21.68 28.60 0.81
C ASP A 246 21.70 28.08 -0.64
N THR A 247 21.90 26.78 -0.86
CA THR A 247 21.74 26.19 -2.19
C THR A 247 20.29 26.35 -2.65
N SER A 248 20.11 26.88 -3.87
CA SER A 248 18.80 27.00 -4.50
C SER A 248 18.30 25.63 -4.95
N VAL A 249 17.07 25.30 -4.63
CA VAL A 249 16.41 24.03 -4.92
C VAL A 249 15.03 24.26 -5.53
N ILE A 250 14.47 23.24 -6.18
CA ILE A 250 13.07 23.26 -6.61
C ILE A 250 12.21 22.86 -5.42
N TYR A 251 11.16 23.64 -5.18
CA TYR A 251 10.12 23.35 -4.22
C TYR A 251 8.80 23.10 -4.96
N VAL A 252 8.14 22.00 -4.63
CA VAL A 252 6.90 21.58 -5.28
C VAL A 252 5.83 21.34 -4.23
N ASP A 253 4.72 22.05 -4.33
CA ASP A 253 3.48 21.67 -3.65
C ASP A 253 2.70 20.72 -4.54
N VAL A 254 2.35 19.57 -4.01
CA VAL A 254 1.52 18.56 -4.66
C VAL A 254 0.20 18.45 -3.91
N THR A 255 -0.90 18.53 -4.64
CA THR A 255 -2.24 18.35 -4.07
C THR A 255 -2.98 17.30 -4.89
N SER A 256 -3.41 16.22 -4.24
CA SER A 256 -4.22 15.16 -4.88
C SER A 256 -5.66 15.23 -4.40
N SER A 257 -6.60 15.18 -5.33
CA SER A 257 -8.03 15.27 -5.02
C SER A 257 -8.87 14.18 -5.68
N LEU A 258 -10.03 13.93 -5.10
CA LEU A 258 -11.07 13.06 -5.62
C LEU A 258 -11.91 13.81 -6.68
N ILE A 259 -12.86 13.08 -7.29
CA ILE A 259 -13.74 13.62 -8.33
C ILE A 259 -14.67 14.77 -7.83
N ASP A 260 -14.97 14.80 -6.55
CA ASP A 260 -15.74 15.84 -5.87
C ASP A 260 -14.88 17.01 -5.38
N ASN A 261 -13.61 17.05 -5.79
CA ASN A 261 -12.57 18.01 -5.39
C ASN A 261 -12.14 17.92 -3.91
N GLN A 262 -12.54 16.88 -3.17
CA GLN A 262 -12.00 16.67 -1.83
C GLN A 262 -10.51 16.38 -1.93
N VAL A 263 -9.69 17.17 -1.25
CA VAL A 263 -8.25 16.96 -1.15
C VAL A 263 -8.00 15.80 -0.17
N VAL A 264 -7.20 14.83 -0.61
CA VAL A 264 -6.84 13.63 0.20
C VAL A 264 -5.34 13.56 0.50
N GLU A 265 -4.53 14.32 -0.25
CA GLU A 265 -3.09 14.43 -0.05
C GLU A 265 -2.65 15.87 -0.29
N TYR A 266 -1.75 16.32 0.57
CA TYR A 266 -0.93 17.50 0.34
C TYR A 266 0.53 17.14 0.64
N THR A 267 1.42 17.38 -0.31
CA THR A 267 2.84 17.03 -0.17
C THR A 267 3.72 18.21 -0.55
N GLU A 268 4.63 18.56 0.35
CA GLU A 268 5.71 19.53 0.11
C GLU A 268 6.96 18.75 -0.30
N VAL A 269 7.54 19.06 -1.47
CA VAL A 269 8.72 18.35 -1.97
C VAL A 269 9.85 19.34 -2.21
N ILE A 270 11.02 19.06 -1.64
CA ILE A 270 12.27 19.78 -1.91
C ILE A 270 13.14 18.87 -2.77
N VAL A 271 13.38 19.25 -4.03
CA VAL A 271 14.15 18.44 -4.99
C VAL A 271 15.49 19.08 -5.26
N ARG A 272 16.55 18.29 -5.22
CA ARG A 272 17.90 18.74 -5.60
C ARG A 272 17.89 19.22 -7.04
N PRO A 273 18.60 20.33 -7.37
CA PRO A 273 18.48 21.00 -8.68
C PRO A 273 18.92 20.11 -9.85
N GLU A 274 19.90 19.23 -9.64
CA GLU A 274 20.41 18.34 -10.67
C GLU A 274 19.45 17.22 -11.07
N PHE A 275 18.45 16.92 -10.22
CA PHE A 275 17.43 15.90 -10.45
C PHE A 275 16.10 16.48 -10.93
N SER A 276 16.06 17.75 -11.28
CA SER A 276 14.84 18.40 -11.75
C SER A 276 15.05 19.09 -13.08
N LYS A 277 14.31 18.64 -14.09
CA LYS A 277 14.25 19.29 -15.40
C LYS A 277 12.80 19.62 -15.72
N TYR A 278 12.57 20.86 -16.11
CA TYR A 278 11.27 21.31 -16.53
C TYR A 278 11.32 21.63 -18.03
N TYR A 279 10.50 20.95 -18.81
CA TYR A 279 10.37 21.17 -20.24
C TYR A 279 9.01 21.78 -20.53
N THR A 280 8.98 22.81 -21.40
CA THR A 280 7.74 23.36 -21.91
C THR A 280 7.79 23.33 -23.42
N ASP A 281 6.84 22.68 -24.04
CA ASP A 281 6.60 22.76 -25.47
C ASP A 281 5.36 23.62 -25.73
N GLY A 282 5.49 24.62 -26.61
CA GLY A 282 4.38 25.48 -26.96
C GLY A 282 3.97 25.27 -28.42
N ILE A 283 2.69 25.02 -28.65
CA ILE A 283 2.12 24.93 -30.00
C ILE A 283 1.12 26.08 -30.17
N PHE A 284 1.35 26.93 -31.18
CA PHE A 284 0.40 27.95 -31.58
C PHE A 284 -0.62 27.35 -32.54
N LYS A 285 -1.87 27.20 -32.08
CA LYS A 285 -2.97 26.63 -32.86
C LYS A 285 -4.24 27.48 -32.71
N ASN A 286 -4.84 27.84 -33.84
CA ASN A 286 -6.08 28.64 -33.87
C ASN A 286 -6.02 29.96 -33.07
N GLY A 287 -4.90 30.67 -33.10
CA GLY A 287 -4.77 31.95 -32.38
C GLY A 287 -4.49 31.82 -30.87
N ILE A 288 -4.36 30.59 -30.35
CA ILE A 288 -4.11 30.30 -28.94
C ILE A 288 -2.78 29.58 -28.80
N TYR A 289 -1.97 30.01 -27.84
CA TYR A 289 -0.75 29.33 -27.46
C TYR A 289 -1.09 28.23 -26.46
N GLN A 290 -0.97 26.98 -26.87
CA GLN A 290 -1.11 25.82 -25.98
C GLN A 290 0.27 25.41 -25.49
N VAL A 291 0.47 25.45 -24.17
CA VAL A 291 1.71 25.05 -23.52
C VAL A 291 1.52 23.68 -22.87
N ASN A 292 2.32 22.71 -23.28
CA ASN A 292 2.48 21.46 -22.57
C ASN A 292 3.71 21.58 -21.66
N ALA A 293 3.49 21.48 -20.38
CA ALA A 293 4.56 21.50 -19.39
C ALA A 293 4.84 20.07 -18.92
N GLN A 294 6.09 19.69 -18.88
CA GLN A 294 6.52 18.37 -18.44
C GLN A 294 7.63 18.52 -17.40
N PHE A 295 7.40 17.99 -16.20
CA PHE A 295 8.42 17.85 -15.18
C PHE A 295 9.06 16.46 -15.33
N VAL A 296 10.39 16.42 -15.41
CA VAL A 296 11.19 15.21 -15.52
C VAL A 296 12.24 15.24 -14.43
N ILE A 297 12.28 14.18 -13.67
CA ILE A 297 13.33 13.93 -12.66
C ILE A 297 14.50 13.24 -13.38
#